data_3de5e1060b5f21d3a165905626eb0d67
#
_entry.id   3de5e1060b5f21d3a165905626eb0d67
#
_cell.length_a   1.000
_cell.length_b   1.000
_cell.length_c   1.000
_cell.angle_alpha   90.00
_cell.angle_beta   90.00
_cell.angle_gamma   90.00
#
_symmetry.space_group_name_H-M   'P 1'
#
loop_
_entity.id
_entity.type
_entity.pdbx_description
1 polymer ?
#
loop_
_entity_poly.entity_id
_entity_poly.type
_entity_poly.pdbx_seq_one_letter_code
_entity_poly.pdbx_strand_id
1 'polypeptide(L)'
;DGLYVLEKNLGDSSFKDKMVRFVRASMKGWKYAEANPKEAASIILDNDDAGVQTEKHQVRMMGEIAKLTAGSNGALDPADYQRTVKVLMSGASDPVITKEPSGAWTHDITNAALN
;
A
#
# COMPACT_ATOMS: atom_id res chain seq x y z
N ASP A 1 1.98 1.55 3.55
CA ASP A 1 2.57 0.55 2.63
C ASP A 1 2.29 0.94 1.19
N GLY A 2 3.12 0.46 0.25
CA GLY A 2 2.99 0.76 -1.17
C GLY A 2 3.40 -0.43 -2.03
N LEU A 3 2.92 -0.44 -3.26
CA LEU A 3 3.37 -1.38 -4.28
C LEU A 3 4.50 -0.73 -5.08
N TYR A 4 5.61 -1.45 -5.21
CA TYR A 4 6.83 -0.96 -5.84
C TYR A 4 7.18 -1.84 -7.04
N VAL A 5 7.59 -1.21 -8.13
CA VAL A 5 8.02 -1.87 -9.35
C VAL A 5 9.25 -1.18 -9.92
N LEU A 6 10.02 -1.87 -10.74
CA LEU A 6 11.12 -1.24 -11.48
C LEU A 6 10.55 -0.36 -12.59
N GLU A 7 11.01 0.88 -12.69
CA GLU A 7 10.56 1.87 -13.68
C GLU A 7 10.64 1.32 -15.12
N LYS A 8 11.72 0.61 -15.47
CA LYS A 8 11.89 0.00 -16.79
C LYS A 8 10.75 -0.94 -17.20
N ASN A 9 10.09 -1.58 -16.23
CA ASN A 9 8.99 -2.49 -16.48
C ASN A 9 7.68 -1.75 -16.83
N LEU A 10 7.57 -0.47 -16.46
CA LEU A 10 6.41 0.35 -16.79
C LEU A 10 6.31 0.69 -18.30
N GLY A 11 7.36 0.44 -19.07
CA GLY A 11 7.32 0.51 -20.53
C GLY A 11 6.67 -0.71 -21.21
N ASP A 12 6.56 -1.84 -20.51
CA ASP A 12 6.00 -3.09 -21.02
C ASP A 12 4.48 -3.14 -20.78
N SER A 13 3.70 -3.19 -21.87
CA SER A 13 2.23 -3.25 -21.80
C SER A 13 1.73 -4.54 -21.12
N SER A 14 2.38 -5.67 -21.36
CA SER A 14 2.01 -6.95 -20.72
C SER A 14 2.25 -6.90 -19.21
N PHE A 15 3.35 -6.28 -18.78
CA PHE A 15 3.62 -6.06 -17.36
C PHE A 15 2.58 -5.11 -16.73
N LYS A 16 2.29 -3.99 -17.38
CA LYS A 16 1.24 -3.05 -16.91
C LYS A 16 -0.10 -3.75 -16.71
N ASP A 17 -0.51 -4.57 -17.66
CA ASP A 17 -1.77 -5.30 -17.61
C ASP A 17 -1.83 -6.28 -16.42
N LYS A 18 -0.73 -6.98 -16.14
CA LYS A 18 -0.59 -7.82 -14.94
C LYS A 18 -0.72 -6.99 -13.66
N MET A 19 -0.05 -5.83 -13.60
CA MET A 19 -0.10 -4.95 -12.43
C MET A 19 -1.51 -4.38 -12.20
N VAL A 20 -2.21 -4.01 -13.26
CA VAL A 20 -3.61 -3.56 -13.17
C VAL A 20 -4.50 -4.63 -12.53
N ARG A 21 -4.36 -5.88 -12.98
CA ARG A 21 -5.11 -7.01 -12.40
C ARG A 21 -4.72 -7.27 -10.96
N PHE A 22 -3.42 -7.20 -10.65
CA PHE A 22 -2.91 -7.38 -9.30
C PHE A 22 -3.45 -6.31 -8.35
N VAL A 23 -3.36 -5.03 -8.71
CA VAL A 23 -3.90 -3.92 -7.89
C VAL A 23 -5.39 -4.08 -7.68
N ARG A 24 -6.15 -4.43 -8.73
CA ARG A 24 -7.60 -4.66 -8.63
C ARG A 24 -7.92 -5.81 -7.66
N ALA A 25 -7.18 -6.90 -7.71
CA ALA A 25 -7.36 -8.03 -6.80
C ALA A 25 -6.98 -7.65 -5.37
N SER A 26 -5.87 -6.93 -5.18
CA SER A 26 -5.43 -6.44 -3.87
C SER A 26 -6.48 -5.54 -3.22
N MET A 27 -7.07 -4.61 -3.97
CA MET A 27 -8.12 -3.74 -3.44
C MET A 27 -9.41 -4.48 -3.08
N LYS A 28 -9.74 -5.57 -3.80
CA LYS A 28 -10.83 -6.46 -3.37
C LYS A 28 -10.50 -7.15 -2.04
N GLY A 29 -9.26 -7.60 -1.87
CA GLY A 29 -8.78 -8.19 -0.62
C GLY A 29 -8.86 -7.20 0.55
N TRP A 30 -8.43 -5.98 0.35
CA TRP A 30 -8.52 -4.93 1.37
C TRP A 30 -9.96 -4.65 1.79
N LYS A 31 -10.88 -4.47 0.84
CA LYS A 31 -12.31 -4.29 1.13
C LYS A 31 -12.93 -5.48 1.85
N TYR A 32 -12.51 -6.68 1.49
CA TYR A 32 -12.94 -7.89 2.19
C TYR A 32 -12.46 -7.89 3.64
N ALA A 33 -11.17 -7.57 3.88
CA ALA A 33 -10.60 -7.51 5.22
C ALA A 33 -11.26 -6.44 6.11
N GLU A 34 -11.60 -5.28 5.56
CA GLU A 34 -12.36 -4.24 6.25
C GLU A 34 -13.75 -4.73 6.69
N ALA A 35 -14.44 -5.47 5.83
CA ALA A 35 -15.77 -6.01 6.11
C ALA A 35 -15.76 -7.26 7.02
N ASN A 36 -14.66 -8.03 7.02
CA ASN A 36 -14.55 -9.31 7.69
C ASN A 36 -13.23 -9.43 8.49
N PRO A 37 -12.99 -8.54 9.49
CA PRO A 37 -11.66 -8.42 10.12
C PRO A 37 -11.20 -9.67 10.86
N LYS A 38 -12.12 -10.43 11.47
CA LYS A 38 -11.76 -11.69 12.16
C LYS A 38 -11.36 -12.79 11.18
N GLU A 39 -12.11 -12.93 10.09
CA GLU A 39 -11.79 -13.94 9.06
C GLU A 39 -10.49 -13.59 8.33
N ALA A 40 -10.28 -12.30 8.03
CA ALA A 40 -9.01 -11.83 7.46
C ALA A 40 -7.83 -12.11 8.40
N ALA A 41 -8.00 -11.93 9.70
CA ALA A 41 -6.97 -12.29 10.68
C ALA A 41 -6.68 -13.81 10.69
N SER A 42 -7.72 -14.66 10.60
CA SER A 42 -7.56 -16.11 10.49
C SER A 42 -6.77 -16.50 9.24
N ILE A 43 -7.09 -15.91 8.08
CA ILE A 43 -6.37 -16.16 6.83
C ILE A 43 -4.87 -15.83 6.97
N ILE A 44 -4.53 -14.75 7.69
CA ILE A 44 -3.13 -14.40 7.95
C ILE A 44 -2.45 -15.47 8.82
N LEU A 45 -3.12 -15.94 9.88
CA LEU A 45 -2.59 -16.97 10.76
C LEU A 45 -2.38 -18.29 10.02
N ASP A 46 -3.32 -18.67 9.15
CA ASP A 46 -3.25 -19.89 8.33
C ASP A 46 -2.07 -19.85 7.32
N ASN A 47 -1.55 -18.67 7.02
CA ASN A 47 -0.41 -18.44 6.13
C ASN A 47 0.86 -18.00 6.88
N ASP A 48 0.89 -18.07 8.21
CA ASP A 48 2.05 -17.74 9.05
C ASP A 48 2.91 -18.98 9.29
N ASP A 49 3.69 -19.37 8.30
CA ASP A 49 4.61 -20.52 8.39
C ASP A 49 5.61 -20.42 9.55
N ALA A 50 5.92 -19.20 9.99
CA ALA A 50 6.85 -18.97 11.10
C ALA A 50 6.19 -19.06 12.49
N GLY A 51 4.85 -19.05 12.55
CA GLY A 51 4.09 -19.13 13.80
C GLY A 51 4.33 -17.94 14.75
N VAL A 52 4.68 -16.78 14.22
CA VAL A 52 5.02 -15.57 15.02
C VAL A 52 3.84 -14.63 15.21
N GLN A 53 2.77 -14.81 14.47
CA GLN A 53 1.58 -13.96 14.56
C GLN A 53 0.61 -14.49 15.64
N THR A 54 -0.19 -13.59 16.19
CA THR A 54 -1.26 -13.96 17.13
C THR A 54 -2.59 -13.40 16.67
N GLU A 55 -3.68 -14.11 16.90
CA GLU A 55 -5.04 -13.66 16.55
C GLU A 55 -5.33 -12.28 17.14
N LYS A 56 -5.04 -12.07 18.43
CA LYS A 56 -5.26 -10.80 19.13
C LYS A 56 -4.55 -9.65 18.43
N HIS A 57 -3.31 -9.85 17.98
CA HIS A 57 -2.54 -8.84 17.26
C HIS A 57 -3.16 -8.57 15.89
N GLN A 58 -3.46 -9.61 15.12
CA GLN A 58 -4.00 -9.46 13.77
C GLN A 58 -5.39 -8.82 13.75
N VAL A 59 -6.29 -9.20 14.64
CA VAL A 59 -7.62 -8.56 14.76
C VAL A 59 -7.47 -7.07 15.12
N ARG A 60 -6.56 -6.72 16.02
CA ARG A 60 -6.26 -5.32 16.35
C ARG A 60 -5.72 -4.57 15.13
N MET A 61 -4.77 -5.15 14.41
CA MET A 61 -4.17 -4.55 13.21
C MET A 61 -5.22 -4.31 12.13
N MET A 62 -6.12 -5.27 11.88
CA MET A 62 -7.24 -5.07 10.93
C MET A 62 -8.07 -3.83 11.31
N GLY A 63 -8.41 -3.66 12.59
CA GLY A 63 -9.19 -2.52 13.05
C GLY A 63 -8.46 -1.18 12.94
N GLU A 64 -7.16 -1.13 13.24
CA GLU A 64 -6.38 0.11 13.15
C GLU A 64 -6.09 0.50 11.69
N ILE A 65 -5.78 -0.47 10.82
CA ILE A 65 -5.56 -0.21 9.39
C ILE A 65 -6.87 0.25 8.73
N ALA A 66 -8.01 -0.36 9.06
CA ALA A 66 -9.31 0.07 8.53
C ALA A 66 -9.62 1.55 8.84
N LYS A 67 -9.20 2.07 10.00
CA LYS A 67 -9.34 3.50 10.33
C LYS A 67 -8.45 4.39 9.44
N LEU A 68 -7.24 3.93 9.14
CA LEU A 68 -6.27 4.69 8.30
C LEU A 68 -6.68 4.67 6.82
N THR A 69 -7.33 3.60 6.37
CA THR A 69 -7.72 3.43 4.96
C THR A 69 -9.16 3.88 4.68
N ALA A 70 -9.91 4.28 5.72
CA ALA A 70 -11.29 4.72 5.58
C ALA A 70 -11.43 5.84 4.53
N GLY A 71 -12.25 5.59 3.50
CA GLY A 71 -12.46 6.51 2.38
C GLY A 71 -11.34 6.53 1.32
N SER A 72 -10.25 5.77 1.51
CA SER A 72 -9.22 5.60 0.49
C SER A 72 -9.67 4.61 -0.60
N ASN A 73 -9.33 4.91 -1.85
CA ASN A 73 -9.47 3.97 -2.97
C ASN A 73 -8.18 3.21 -3.28
N GLY A 74 -7.11 3.40 -2.48
CA GLY A 74 -5.80 2.78 -2.68
C GLY A 74 -4.87 3.55 -3.62
N ALA A 75 -5.29 4.68 -4.18
CA ALA A 75 -4.39 5.56 -4.91
C ALA A 75 -3.57 6.42 -3.94
N LEU A 76 -2.31 6.69 -4.31
CA LEU A 76 -1.46 7.59 -3.55
C LEU A 76 -2.01 9.03 -3.64
N ASP A 77 -2.15 9.70 -2.49
CA ASP A 77 -2.46 11.12 -2.46
C ASP A 77 -1.17 11.95 -2.62
N PRO A 78 -1.05 12.79 -3.68
CA PRO A 78 0.12 13.61 -3.88
C PRO A 78 0.42 14.59 -2.73
N ALA A 79 -0.61 15.08 -2.03
CA ALA A 79 -0.42 15.98 -0.90
C ALA A 79 0.17 15.25 0.31
N ASP A 80 -0.26 14.02 0.56
CA ASP A 80 0.31 13.16 1.60
C ASP A 80 1.75 12.76 1.29
N TYR A 81 2.02 12.46 0.02
CA TYR A 81 3.38 12.22 -0.44
C TYR A 81 4.28 13.41 -0.18
N GLN A 82 3.86 14.61 -0.57
CA GLN A 82 4.63 15.84 -0.36
C GLN A 82 4.83 16.18 1.13
N ARG A 83 3.83 15.92 1.98
CA ARG A 83 4.02 16.06 3.44
C ARG A 83 5.10 15.14 3.95
N THR A 84 5.10 13.89 3.50
CA THR A 84 6.12 12.90 3.87
C THR A 84 7.51 13.34 3.42
N VAL A 85 7.66 13.79 2.18
CA VAL A 85 8.94 14.33 1.66
C VAL A 85 9.43 15.49 2.53
N LYS A 86 8.57 16.44 2.84
CA LYS A 86 8.93 17.60 3.69
C LYS A 86 9.41 17.16 5.07
N VAL A 87 8.75 16.19 5.69
CA VAL A 87 9.16 15.64 6.99
C VAL A 87 10.53 14.97 6.90
N LEU A 88 10.76 14.16 5.88
CA LEU A 88 12.05 13.47 5.68
C LEU A 88 13.20 14.44 5.38
N MET A 89 12.91 15.59 4.76
CA MET A 89 13.90 16.65 4.50
C MET A 89 14.10 17.59 5.68
N SER A 90 13.18 17.64 6.64
CA SER A 90 13.21 18.62 7.75
C SER A 90 14.08 18.21 8.94
N GLY A 91 14.82 17.12 8.85
CA GLY A 91 15.59 16.53 9.96
C GLY A 91 16.82 17.33 10.38
N ALA A 92 16.65 18.57 10.76
CA ALA A 92 17.69 19.45 11.36
C ALA A 92 19.11 19.28 10.76
N SER A 93 20.04 18.69 11.52
CA SER A 93 21.42 18.47 11.07
C SER A 93 21.62 17.16 10.29
N ASP A 94 20.64 16.25 10.30
CA ASP A 94 20.74 14.92 9.69
C ASP A 94 19.39 14.50 9.07
N PRO A 95 19.00 15.10 7.94
CA PRO A 95 17.76 14.76 7.26
C PRO A 95 17.86 13.35 6.64
N VAL A 96 16.76 12.60 6.66
CA VAL A 96 16.69 11.27 6.07
C VAL A 96 16.96 11.31 4.55
N ILE A 97 16.48 12.37 3.90
CA ILE A 97 16.80 12.68 2.50
C ILE A 97 17.27 14.11 2.35
N THR A 98 18.27 14.34 1.52
CA THR A 98 18.88 15.65 1.26
C THR A 98 18.43 16.29 -0.05
N LYS A 99 17.70 15.54 -0.87
CA LYS A 99 17.20 15.98 -2.18
C LYS A 99 15.74 15.56 -2.34
N GLU A 100 14.94 16.45 -2.90
CA GLU A 100 13.55 16.14 -3.23
C GLU A 100 13.49 15.04 -4.29
N PRO A 101 12.73 13.94 -4.04
CA PRO A 101 12.56 12.88 -5.01
C PRO A 101 11.78 13.35 -6.24
N SER A 102 12.14 12.85 -7.41
CA SER A 102 11.42 13.06 -8.67
C SER A 102 11.09 11.73 -9.34
N GLY A 103 9.92 11.63 -9.97
CA GLY A 103 9.50 10.42 -10.70
C GLY A 103 9.33 9.18 -9.82
N ALA A 104 9.13 9.36 -8.50
CA ALA A 104 9.08 8.25 -7.55
C ALA A 104 7.75 7.50 -7.53
N TRP A 105 6.72 8.01 -8.16
CA TRP A 105 5.40 7.38 -8.21
C TRP A 105 4.67 7.69 -9.52
N THR A 106 3.65 6.89 -9.82
CA THR A 106 2.75 7.08 -10.96
C THR A 106 1.34 6.62 -10.59
N HIS A 107 0.33 7.24 -11.20
CA HIS A 107 -1.07 6.81 -11.12
C HIS A 107 -1.51 5.92 -12.28
N ASP A 108 -0.65 5.63 -13.26
CA ASP A 108 -1.02 4.91 -14.48
C ASP A 108 -1.71 3.57 -14.17
N ILE A 109 -1.14 2.80 -13.24
CA ILE A 109 -1.67 1.49 -12.87
C ILE A 109 -2.95 1.63 -12.03
N THR A 110 -2.95 2.51 -11.04
CA THR A 110 -4.12 2.70 -10.15
C THR A 110 -5.31 3.27 -10.91
N ASN A 111 -5.10 4.23 -11.82
CA ASN A 111 -6.17 4.77 -12.67
C ASN A 111 -6.80 3.68 -13.55
N ALA A 112 -5.99 2.79 -14.13
CA ALA A 112 -6.50 1.69 -14.95
C ALA A 112 -7.16 0.55 -14.14
N ALA A 113 -6.76 0.38 -12.87
CA ALA A 113 -7.25 -0.68 -12.01
C ALA A 113 -8.56 -0.32 -11.28
N LEU A 114 -8.73 0.96 -10.89
CA LEU A 114 -9.72 1.41 -9.93
C LEU A 114 -10.86 2.25 -10.55
N ASN A 115 -10.78 2.54 -11.84
CA ASN A 115 -11.84 3.19 -12.63
C ASN A 115 -12.79 2.20 -13.28
#